data_ab48a5443ac8171032ef35cea3a64179
#
_entry.id   ab48a5443ac8171032ef35cea3a64179
#
_cell.length_a   1.000
_cell.length_b   1.000
_cell.length_c   1.000
_cell.angle_alpha   90.00
_cell.angle_beta   90.00
_cell.angle_gamma   90.00
#
_symmetry.space_group_name_H-M   'P 1'
#
loop_
_entity.id
_entity.type
_entity.pdbx_description
1 polymer ?
#
loop_
_entity_poly.entity_id
_entity_poly.type
_entity_poly.pdbx_seq_one_letter_code
_entity_poly.pdbx_strand_id
1 'polypeptide(L)' 'MVTPTENNHNKHLDLLQEYKLHIVKYIEELQKMDKESEFAKQWNEDTIKERKQELQVIDKILKNLIRF' A
#
# COMPACT_ATOMS: atom_id res chain seq x y z
N MET A 1 -32.00 -2.79 -1.52
CA MET A 1 -31.27 -2.03 -0.50
C MET A 1 -30.14 -2.89 0.07
N VAL A 2 -28.93 -2.37 0.06
CA VAL A 2 -27.78 -3.11 0.56
C VAL A 2 -27.79 -3.10 2.09
N THR A 3 -27.49 -4.24 2.71
CA THR A 3 -27.42 -4.29 4.17
C THR A 3 -26.24 -3.48 4.69
N PRO A 4 -26.33 -2.92 5.92
CA PRO A 4 -25.21 -2.17 6.49
C PRO A 4 -23.93 -2.99 6.57
N THR A 5 -24.01 -4.29 6.79
CA THR A 5 -22.87 -5.16 6.87
C THR A 5 -22.15 -5.27 5.53
N GLU A 6 -22.89 -5.43 4.43
CA GLU A 6 -22.31 -5.48 3.10
C GLU A 6 -21.67 -4.15 2.73
N ASN A 7 -22.29 -3.03 3.04
CA ASN A 7 -21.73 -1.72 2.81
C ASN A 7 -20.40 -1.53 3.54
N ASN A 8 -20.35 -1.96 4.80
CA ASN A 8 -19.13 -1.84 5.58
C ASN A 8 -18.00 -2.71 5.00
N HIS A 9 -18.33 -3.93 4.57
CA HIS A 9 -17.36 -4.82 3.96
C HIS A 9 -16.78 -4.20 2.69
N ASN A 10 -17.63 -3.68 1.82
CA ASN A 10 -17.18 -3.04 0.58
C ASN A 10 -16.34 -1.80 0.85
N LYS A 11 -16.73 -1.00 1.85
CA LYS A 11 -15.93 0.16 2.26
C LYS A 11 -14.53 -0.22 2.70
N HIS A 12 -14.41 -1.29 3.49
CA HIS A 12 -13.10 -1.75 3.95
C HIS A 12 -12.22 -2.20 2.80
N LEU A 13 -12.80 -2.91 1.83
CA LEU A 13 -12.06 -3.32 0.62
C LEU A 13 -11.60 -2.11 -0.18
N ASP A 14 -12.49 -1.14 -0.39
CA ASP A 14 -12.16 0.06 -1.14
C ASP A 14 -11.04 0.86 -0.45
N LEU A 15 -11.12 1.02 0.87
CA LEU A 15 -10.09 1.73 1.62
C LEU A 15 -8.74 1.04 1.53
N LEU A 16 -8.71 -0.28 1.62
CA LEU A 16 -7.47 -1.04 1.51
C LEU A 16 -6.87 -0.91 0.11
N GLN A 17 -7.70 -0.96 -0.92
CA GLN A 17 -7.25 -0.80 -2.29
C GLN A 17 -6.70 0.60 -2.54
N GLU A 18 -7.37 1.63 -2.03
CA GLU A 18 -6.88 3.01 -2.12
C GLU A 18 -5.54 3.17 -1.40
N TYR A 19 -5.43 2.61 -0.21
CA TYR A 19 -4.20 2.66 0.55
C TYR A 19 -3.06 1.99 -0.22
N LYS A 20 -3.34 0.83 -0.81
CA LYS A 20 -2.37 0.13 -1.64
C LYS A 20 -1.89 1.00 -2.81
N LEU A 21 -2.81 1.67 -3.50
CA LEU A 21 -2.47 2.57 -4.60
C LEU A 21 -1.59 3.73 -4.13
N HIS A 22 -1.89 4.30 -2.96
CA HIS A 22 -1.06 5.36 -2.39
C HIS A 22 0.36 4.89 -2.13
N ILE A 23 0.52 3.69 -1.58
CA ILE A 23 1.84 3.13 -1.33
C ILE A 23 2.59 2.90 -2.63
N VAL A 24 1.94 2.36 -3.65
CA VAL A 24 2.56 2.14 -4.97
C VAL A 24 3.02 3.46 -5.56
N LYS A 25 2.19 4.50 -5.53
CA LYS A 25 2.57 5.81 -6.02
C LYS A 25 3.74 6.39 -5.24
N TYR A 26 3.73 6.24 -3.93
CA TYR A 26 4.82 6.72 -3.08
C TYR A 26 6.13 6.04 -3.45
N ILE A 27 6.11 4.73 -3.66
CA ILE A 27 7.30 3.98 -4.08
C ILE A 27 7.80 4.49 -5.44
N GLU A 28 6.89 4.71 -6.40
CA GLU A 28 7.26 5.24 -7.70
C GLU A 28 7.93 6.61 -7.59
N GLU A 29 7.39 7.49 -6.75
CA GLU A 29 7.97 8.80 -6.52
C GLU A 29 9.35 8.69 -5.89
N LEU A 30 9.53 7.80 -4.92
CA LEU A 30 10.83 7.57 -4.30
C LEU A 30 11.85 7.07 -5.32
N GLN A 31 11.43 6.22 -6.24
CA GLN A 31 12.32 5.70 -7.28
C GLN A 31 12.76 6.78 -8.26
N LYS A 32 11.94 7.81 -8.45
CA LYS A 32 12.24 8.92 -9.36
C LYS A 32 13.02 10.05 -8.70
N MET A 33 13.14 10.05 -7.36
CA MET A 33 13.86 11.11 -6.67
C MET A 33 15.35 11.10 -6.98
N ASP A 34 15.92 12.32 -7.10
CA ASP A 34 17.36 12.47 -7.22
C ASP A 34 18.05 12.06 -5.94
N LYS A 35 19.04 11.19 -6.05
CA LYS A 35 19.78 10.65 -4.92
C LYS A 35 21.19 11.23 -4.93
N GLU A 36 21.30 12.51 -4.53
CA GLU A 36 22.57 13.23 -4.61
C GLU A 36 23.57 12.82 -3.53
N SER A 37 23.10 12.36 -2.37
CA SER A 37 24.00 11.96 -1.30
C SER A 37 23.81 10.49 -0.97
N GLU A 38 24.84 9.89 -0.37
CA GLU A 38 24.77 8.51 0.09
C GLU A 38 23.68 8.31 1.15
N PHE A 39 23.50 9.31 2.01
CA PHE A 39 22.46 9.27 3.04
C PHE A 39 21.07 9.24 2.40
N ALA A 40 20.83 10.11 1.42
CA ALA A 40 19.53 10.15 0.74
C ALA A 40 19.26 8.85 -0.02
N LYS A 41 20.28 8.28 -0.63
CA LYS A 41 20.17 7.01 -1.33
C LYS A 41 19.80 5.88 -0.35
N GLN A 42 20.48 5.81 0.78
CA GLN A 42 20.22 4.78 1.78
C GLN A 42 18.83 4.91 2.37
N TRP A 43 18.43 6.13 2.73
CA TRP A 43 17.09 6.40 3.25
C TRP A 43 16.02 5.99 2.24
N ASN A 44 16.24 6.33 0.98
CA ASN A 44 15.31 6.02 -0.10
C ASN A 44 15.15 4.50 -0.26
N GLU A 45 16.25 3.76 -0.31
CA GLU A 45 16.22 2.31 -0.44
C GLU A 45 15.51 1.65 0.75
N ASP A 46 15.82 2.10 1.96
CA ASP A 46 15.19 1.55 3.16
C ASP A 46 13.70 1.82 3.19
N THR A 47 13.29 3.04 2.80
CA THR A 47 11.89 3.42 2.76
C THR A 47 11.12 2.60 1.73
N ILE A 48 11.70 2.40 0.54
CA ILE A 48 11.09 1.58 -0.50
C ILE A 48 10.89 0.15 0.00
N LYS A 49 11.89 -0.40 0.67
CA LYS A 49 11.82 -1.75 1.22
C LYS A 49 10.67 -1.89 2.23
N GLU A 50 10.56 -0.92 3.13
CA GLU A 50 9.48 -0.90 4.12
C GLU A 50 8.11 -0.81 3.47
N ARG A 51 7.96 0.06 2.48
CA ARG A 51 6.68 0.20 1.78
C ARG A 51 6.31 -1.07 1.02
N LYS A 52 7.28 -1.74 0.42
CA LYS A 52 7.03 -3.02 -0.25
C LYS A 52 6.57 -4.09 0.73
N GLN A 53 7.12 -4.12 1.94
CA GLN A 53 6.67 -5.04 2.97
C GLN A 53 5.23 -4.76 3.39
N GLU A 54 4.87 -3.48 3.52
CA GLU A 54 3.47 -3.10 3.78
C GLU A 54 2.54 -3.58 2.69
N LEU A 55 2.95 -3.46 1.42
CA LEU A 55 2.15 -3.97 0.31
C LEU A 55 1.89 -5.45 0.43
N GLN A 56 2.89 -6.23 0.83
CA GLN A 56 2.71 -7.67 1.01
C GLN A 56 1.70 -7.98 2.11
N VAL A 57 1.73 -7.23 3.20
CA VAL A 57 0.77 -7.40 4.29
C VAL A 57 -0.64 -7.07 3.83
N ILE A 58 -0.79 -5.96 3.11
CA ILE A 58 -2.09 -5.53 2.58
C ILE A 58 -2.63 -6.57 1.61
N ASP A 59 -1.78 -7.11 0.73
CA ASP A 59 -2.20 -8.16 -0.21
C ASP A 59 -2.70 -9.40 0.53
N LYS A 60 -2.06 -9.78 1.62
CA LYS A 60 -2.53 -10.91 2.43
C LYS A 60 -3.88 -10.64 3.05
N ILE A 61 -4.08 -9.43 3.57
CA ILE A 61 -5.36 -9.04 4.15
C ILE A 61 -6.46 -9.07 3.09
N LEU A 62 -6.19 -8.50 1.92
CA LEU A 62 -7.15 -8.48 0.81
C LEU A 62 -7.51 -9.88 0.36
N LYS A 63 -6.54 -10.77 0.24
CA LYS A 63 -6.81 -12.17 -0.13
C LYS A 63 -7.69 -12.87 0.89
N ASN A 64 -7.47 -12.62 2.18
CA ASN A 64 -8.30 -13.21 3.21
C ASN A 64 -9.73 -12.68 3.18
N LEU A 65 -9.90 -11.38 2.90
CA LEU A 65 -11.22 -10.78 2.79
C LEU A 65 -11.99 -11.29 1.58
N ILE A 66 -11.28 -11.52 0.47
CA ILE A 66 -11.91 -12.00 -0.77
C ILE A 66 -12.33 -13.46 -0.64
N ARG A 67 -11.66 -14.25 0.22
CA ARG A 67 -11.98 -15.65 0.43
C ARG A 67 -13.33 -15.88 1.11
N PHE A 68 -13.84 -14.89 1.77
CA PHE A 68 -15.16 -14.96 2.39
C PHE A 68 -16.21 -14.38 1.46
#